data_6ea8c625577d43f62311bab1491c4042
#
_entry.id   6ea8c625577d43f62311bab1491c4042
#
_cell.length_a   1.000
_cell.length_b   1.000
_cell.length_c   1.000
_cell.angle_alpha   90.00
_cell.angle_beta   90.00
_cell.angle_gamma   90.00
#
_symmetry.space_group_name_H-M   'P 1'
#
loop_
_entity.id
_entity.type
_entity.pdbx_description
1 polymer ?
#
loop_
_entity_poly.entity_id
_entity_poly.type
_entity_poly.pdbx_seq_one_letter_code
_entity_poly.pdbx_strand_id
1 'polypeptide(L)'
;MQMIEKAIVKASQLPCFKNPKDIQPLSGGITNVNLCISDGGQRFVVRMGTDIPEHGIMRWNELKLSKAAEAADISPKVHYHEEGVLVLQYIQAKTYDEKAVRKPENLERIIKLIKKTHEYTANFLETPILTFWPFQINRTYIKRLQKNNSIHCSILPQMQQNLEKLETAIGPVQLVVGHNDLLAANILDDGNRLWLIDWEYGGYNSPLFDLAGLASNNSMSKDQELHMLEQYYNH
;
A
#
# COMPACT_ATOMS: atom_id res chain seq x y z
N MET A 1 -10.00 -22.14 -5.74
CA MET A 1 -10.88 -22.19 -6.94
C MET A 1 -12.23 -21.52 -6.65
N GLN A 2 -13.03 -22.00 -5.72
CA GLN A 2 -14.40 -21.50 -5.44
C GLN A 2 -14.50 -19.98 -5.08
N MET A 3 -13.47 -19.37 -4.48
CA MET A 3 -13.45 -17.95 -4.11
C MET A 3 -13.22 -17.05 -5.34
N ILE A 4 -12.32 -17.40 -6.22
CA ILE A 4 -12.05 -16.66 -7.47
C ILE A 4 -13.24 -16.72 -8.42
N GLU A 5 -13.89 -17.88 -8.55
CA GLU A 5 -15.10 -18.04 -9.38
C GLU A 5 -16.25 -17.14 -8.89
N LYS A 6 -16.47 -17.08 -7.56
CA LYS A 6 -17.47 -16.16 -6.97
C LYS A 6 -17.11 -14.69 -7.23
N ALA A 7 -15.82 -14.35 -7.14
CA ALA A 7 -15.37 -12.99 -7.42
C ALA A 7 -15.58 -12.61 -8.90
N ILE A 8 -15.32 -13.53 -9.84
CA ILE A 8 -15.56 -13.31 -11.28
C ILE A 8 -17.05 -13.07 -11.54
N VAL A 9 -17.93 -13.89 -10.95
CA VAL A 9 -19.38 -13.70 -11.10
C VAL A 9 -19.81 -12.36 -10.53
N LYS A 10 -19.37 -12.01 -9.31
CA LYS A 10 -19.69 -10.70 -8.72
C LYS A 10 -19.17 -9.56 -9.58
N ALA A 11 -17.94 -9.65 -10.07
CA ALA A 11 -17.30 -8.62 -10.90
C ALA A 11 -18.05 -8.39 -12.22
N SER A 12 -18.56 -9.46 -12.85
CA SER A 12 -19.34 -9.37 -14.09
C SER A 12 -20.70 -8.69 -13.92
N GLN A 13 -21.19 -8.56 -12.68
CA GLN A 13 -22.48 -7.97 -12.35
C GLN A 13 -22.39 -6.56 -11.76
N LEU A 14 -21.17 -5.98 -11.67
CA LEU A 14 -21.00 -4.64 -11.14
C LEU A 14 -21.71 -3.59 -12.03
N PRO A 15 -22.47 -2.66 -11.45
CA PRO A 15 -23.30 -1.73 -12.21
C PRO A 15 -22.49 -0.69 -13.00
N CYS A 16 -21.19 -0.58 -12.75
CA CYS A 16 -20.28 0.30 -13.50
C CYS A 16 -19.89 -0.27 -14.87
N PHE A 17 -20.15 -1.54 -15.15
CA PHE A 17 -19.84 -2.17 -16.43
C PHE A 17 -21.12 -2.42 -17.24
N LYS A 18 -21.00 -2.25 -18.56
CA LYS A 18 -22.10 -2.49 -19.52
C LYS A 18 -22.03 -3.86 -20.17
N ASN A 19 -20.82 -4.28 -20.54
CA ASN A 19 -20.57 -5.54 -21.21
C ASN A 19 -19.15 -6.06 -20.85
N PRO A 20 -18.93 -6.44 -19.58
CA PRO A 20 -17.61 -6.86 -19.12
C PRO A 20 -17.16 -8.13 -19.81
N LYS A 21 -15.90 -8.15 -20.25
CA LYS A 21 -15.25 -9.26 -20.98
C LYS A 21 -13.86 -9.50 -20.40
N ASP A 22 -13.26 -10.63 -20.80
CA ASP A 22 -11.86 -10.97 -20.51
C ASP A 22 -11.54 -10.86 -19.02
N ILE A 23 -12.45 -11.36 -18.16
CA ILE A 23 -12.29 -11.32 -16.71
C ILE A 23 -11.23 -12.33 -16.32
N GLN A 24 -10.09 -11.85 -15.84
CA GLN A 24 -8.95 -12.70 -15.48
C GLN A 24 -8.41 -12.32 -14.09
N PRO A 25 -8.02 -13.29 -13.26
CA PRO A 25 -7.37 -13.01 -12.01
C PRO A 25 -5.98 -12.39 -12.25
N LEU A 26 -5.65 -11.39 -11.45
CA LEU A 26 -4.31 -10.84 -11.34
C LEU A 26 -3.59 -11.52 -10.17
N SER A 27 -2.31 -11.82 -10.38
CA SER A 27 -1.43 -12.36 -9.32
C SER A 27 -1.09 -11.27 -8.30
N GLY A 28 -0.79 -11.68 -7.06
CA GLY A 28 -0.18 -10.80 -6.05
C GLY A 28 -1.10 -10.30 -4.93
N GLY A 29 -2.36 -10.71 -4.85
CA GLY A 29 -3.22 -10.36 -3.70
C GLY A 29 -3.17 -11.40 -2.59
N ILE A 30 -2.76 -11.04 -1.38
CA ILE A 30 -2.85 -11.90 -0.19
C ILE A 30 -4.17 -11.65 0.54
N THR A 31 -4.58 -10.41 0.65
CA THR A 31 -5.75 -9.92 1.40
C THR A 31 -6.96 -9.66 0.52
N ASN A 32 -6.76 -9.63 -0.81
CA ASN A 32 -7.76 -9.28 -1.83
C ASN A 32 -7.77 -10.28 -2.97
N VAL A 33 -8.93 -10.41 -3.62
CA VAL A 33 -9.00 -10.97 -4.97
C VAL A 33 -8.94 -9.82 -5.96
N ASN A 34 -7.92 -9.82 -6.81
CA ASN A 34 -7.74 -8.81 -7.85
C ASN A 34 -8.08 -9.43 -9.21
N LEU A 35 -8.92 -8.76 -9.98
CA LEU A 35 -9.34 -9.17 -11.32
C LEU A 35 -9.04 -8.05 -12.33
N CYS A 36 -8.60 -8.40 -13.52
CA CYS A 36 -8.59 -7.50 -14.68
C CYS A 36 -9.85 -7.73 -15.49
N ILE A 37 -10.52 -6.66 -15.92
CA ILE A 37 -11.76 -6.68 -16.68
C ILE A 37 -11.65 -5.71 -17.85
N SER A 38 -12.16 -6.09 -19.01
CA SER A 38 -12.33 -5.22 -20.18
C SER A 38 -13.79 -4.81 -20.32
N ASP A 39 -14.09 -3.52 -20.43
CA ASP A 39 -15.43 -3.00 -20.78
C ASP A 39 -15.31 -1.72 -21.62
N GLY A 40 -16.11 -1.60 -22.67
CA GLY A 40 -16.13 -0.41 -23.52
C GLY A 40 -14.77 -0.04 -24.15
N GLY A 41 -13.89 -1.02 -24.41
CA GLY A 41 -12.54 -0.80 -24.94
C GLY A 41 -11.51 -0.31 -23.92
N GLN A 42 -11.89 -0.21 -22.65
CA GLN A 42 -11.01 0.11 -21.53
C GLN A 42 -10.77 -1.10 -20.65
N ARG A 43 -9.68 -1.06 -19.87
CA ARG A 43 -9.35 -2.10 -18.89
C ARG A 43 -9.43 -1.53 -17.49
N PHE A 44 -9.86 -2.37 -16.56
CA PHE A 44 -10.03 -2.03 -15.14
C PHE A 44 -9.44 -3.10 -14.25
N VAL A 45 -9.03 -2.70 -13.05
CA VAL A 45 -8.67 -3.61 -11.96
C VAL A 45 -9.82 -3.57 -10.96
N VAL A 46 -10.42 -4.73 -10.68
CA VAL A 46 -11.42 -4.89 -9.64
C VAL A 46 -10.77 -5.57 -8.44
N ARG A 47 -10.71 -4.86 -7.33
CA ARG A 47 -10.22 -5.37 -6.04
C ARG A 47 -11.41 -5.74 -5.17
N MET A 48 -11.42 -6.95 -4.66
CA MET A 48 -12.47 -7.45 -3.74
C MET A 48 -11.86 -7.93 -2.45
N GLY A 49 -12.31 -7.42 -1.34
CA GLY A 49 -11.84 -7.78 -0.01
C GLY A 49 -12.74 -7.22 1.07
N THR A 50 -12.62 -7.74 2.27
CA THR A 50 -13.31 -7.26 3.47
C THR A 50 -12.34 -6.54 4.38
N ASP A 51 -12.86 -5.85 5.38
CA ASP A 51 -12.05 -5.31 6.46
C ASP A 51 -11.29 -6.42 7.19
N ILE A 52 -10.06 -6.13 7.58
CA ILE A 52 -9.22 -6.99 8.42
C ILE A 52 -8.69 -6.14 9.58
N PRO A 53 -9.54 -5.87 10.58
CA PRO A 53 -9.21 -4.92 11.66
C PRO A 53 -7.96 -5.30 12.45
N GLU A 54 -7.66 -6.60 12.56
CA GLU A 54 -6.46 -7.10 13.22
C GLU A 54 -5.15 -6.70 12.54
N HIS A 55 -5.20 -6.36 11.26
CA HIS A 55 -4.07 -5.84 10.47
C HIS A 55 -4.17 -4.33 10.22
N GLY A 56 -5.22 -3.68 10.72
CA GLY A 56 -5.48 -2.26 10.46
C GLY A 56 -6.01 -1.98 9.06
N ILE A 57 -6.41 -3.02 8.32
CA ILE A 57 -6.96 -2.88 6.96
C ILE A 57 -8.45 -2.59 7.06
N MET A 58 -8.83 -1.38 6.65
CA MET A 58 -10.20 -0.91 6.59
C MET A 58 -10.52 -0.41 5.18
N ARG A 59 -11.47 -1.02 4.51
CA ARG A 59 -11.76 -0.72 3.08
C ARG A 59 -12.24 0.71 2.84
N TRP A 60 -12.92 1.30 3.82
CA TRP A 60 -13.27 2.72 3.76
C TRP A 60 -12.03 3.64 3.77
N ASN A 61 -10.97 3.26 4.50
CA ASN A 61 -9.73 4.02 4.57
C ASN A 61 -8.91 3.87 3.28
N GLU A 62 -8.79 2.64 2.75
CA GLU A 62 -8.18 2.37 1.44
C GLU A 62 -8.84 3.20 0.34
N LEU A 63 -10.17 3.25 0.31
CA LEU A 63 -10.90 4.05 -0.67
C LEU A 63 -10.59 5.55 -0.58
N LYS A 64 -10.56 6.11 0.64
CA LYS A 64 -10.24 7.53 0.86
C LYS A 64 -8.84 7.86 0.36
N LEU A 65 -7.88 7.03 0.70
CA LEU A 65 -6.49 7.20 0.29
C LEU A 65 -6.30 7.01 -1.21
N SER A 66 -6.95 6.02 -1.82
CA SER A 66 -6.93 5.83 -3.27
C SER A 66 -7.46 7.04 -4.02
N LYS A 67 -8.56 7.66 -3.54
CA LYS A 67 -9.11 8.90 -4.12
C LYS A 67 -8.18 10.10 -3.92
N ALA A 68 -7.61 10.26 -2.74
CA ALA A 68 -6.68 11.35 -2.46
C ALA A 68 -5.39 11.20 -3.28
N ALA A 69 -4.87 9.98 -3.44
CA ALA A 69 -3.70 9.69 -4.25
C ALA A 69 -3.99 9.83 -5.77
N GLU A 70 -5.21 9.51 -6.23
CA GLU A 70 -5.67 9.84 -7.58
C GLU A 70 -5.63 11.35 -7.81
N ALA A 71 -6.26 12.13 -6.91
CA ALA A 71 -6.32 13.58 -7.01
C ALA A 71 -4.93 14.25 -6.94
N ALA A 72 -3.99 13.65 -6.19
CA ALA A 72 -2.59 14.06 -6.15
C ALA A 72 -1.78 13.62 -7.39
N ASP A 73 -2.40 12.95 -8.36
CA ASP A 73 -1.74 12.41 -9.55
C ASP A 73 -0.59 11.45 -9.19
N ILE A 74 -0.87 10.50 -8.28
CA ILE A 74 0.05 9.47 -7.76
C ILE A 74 -0.45 8.07 -8.14
N SER A 75 -1.77 7.86 -8.07
CA SER A 75 -2.42 6.56 -8.23
C SER A 75 -3.40 6.53 -9.39
N PRO A 76 -3.77 5.32 -9.87
CA PRO A 76 -4.80 5.14 -10.88
C PRO A 76 -6.14 5.74 -10.45
N LYS A 77 -6.93 6.12 -11.44
CA LYS A 77 -8.27 6.65 -11.21
C LYS A 77 -9.18 5.61 -10.54
N VAL A 78 -9.93 6.04 -9.52
CA VAL A 78 -11.02 5.27 -8.93
C VAL A 78 -12.24 5.38 -9.84
N HIS A 79 -12.61 4.29 -10.49
CA HIS A 79 -13.72 4.24 -11.44
C HIS A 79 -15.06 4.01 -10.73
N TYR A 80 -15.07 3.09 -9.75
CA TYR A 80 -16.28 2.73 -9.00
C TYR A 80 -15.91 2.14 -7.64
N HIS A 81 -16.83 2.21 -6.69
CA HIS A 81 -16.69 1.53 -5.41
C HIS A 81 -18.06 1.16 -4.82
N GLU A 82 -18.09 0.05 -4.11
CA GLU A 82 -19.17 -0.38 -3.21
C GLU A 82 -18.55 -1.16 -2.04
N GLU A 83 -19.36 -1.62 -1.11
CA GLU A 83 -18.86 -2.38 0.04
C GLU A 83 -18.05 -3.62 -0.40
N GLY A 84 -16.80 -3.66 0.02
CA GLY A 84 -15.87 -4.75 -0.31
C GLY A 84 -15.40 -4.78 -1.76
N VAL A 85 -15.66 -3.72 -2.56
CA VAL A 85 -15.23 -3.61 -3.96
C VAL A 85 -14.63 -2.25 -4.25
N LEU A 86 -13.48 -2.25 -4.87
CA LEU A 86 -12.83 -1.06 -5.43
C LEU A 86 -12.44 -1.32 -6.88
N VAL A 87 -12.92 -0.49 -7.81
CA VAL A 87 -12.60 -0.57 -9.24
C VAL A 87 -11.70 0.57 -9.63
N LEU A 88 -10.54 0.23 -10.15
CA LEU A 88 -9.49 1.18 -10.55
C LEU A 88 -9.26 1.11 -12.06
N GLN A 89 -8.80 2.20 -12.63
CA GLN A 89 -8.25 2.22 -13.98
C GLN A 89 -7.08 1.23 -14.07
N TYR A 90 -7.05 0.41 -15.10
CA TYR A 90 -5.88 -0.41 -15.39
C TYR A 90 -4.79 0.43 -16.03
N ILE A 91 -3.59 0.39 -15.47
CA ILE A 91 -2.42 1.06 -16.05
C ILE A 91 -1.63 0.03 -16.86
N GLN A 92 -1.44 0.31 -18.14
CA GLN A 92 -0.55 -0.46 -18.99
C GLN A 92 0.89 -0.10 -18.64
N ALA A 93 1.50 -0.83 -17.72
CA ALA A 93 2.79 -0.50 -17.13
C ALA A 93 3.58 -1.76 -16.81
N LYS A 94 4.87 -1.58 -16.60
CA LYS A 94 5.76 -2.60 -16.03
C LYS A 94 5.70 -2.48 -14.51
N THR A 95 5.39 -3.57 -13.84
CA THR A 95 5.55 -3.68 -12.39
C THR A 95 7.04 -3.84 -12.06
N TYR A 96 7.51 -3.10 -11.07
CA TYR A 96 8.90 -3.25 -10.63
C TYR A 96 9.12 -4.54 -9.84
N ASP A 97 10.34 -5.03 -9.92
CA ASP A 97 10.92 -6.01 -8.99
C ASP A 97 11.99 -5.31 -8.11
N GLU A 98 12.50 -6.01 -7.11
CA GLU A 98 13.52 -5.49 -6.21
C GLU A 98 14.77 -4.98 -6.96
N LYS A 99 15.18 -5.66 -8.05
CA LYS A 99 16.34 -5.25 -8.85
C LYS A 99 16.07 -3.94 -9.59
N ALA A 100 14.84 -3.77 -10.09
CA ALA A 100 14.44 -2.52 -10.74
C ALA A 100 14.42 -1.36 -9.75
N VAL A 101 13.91 -1.57 -8.53
CA VAL A 101 13.90 -0.53 -7.47
C VAL A 101 15.31 -0.06 -7.12
N ARG A 102 16.28 -0.97 -7.04
CA ARG A 102 17.67 -0.64 -6.68
C ARG A 102 18.49 0.04 -7.77
N LYS A 103 18.00 0.17 -9.00
CA LYS A 103 18.70 0.91 -10.04
C LYS A 103 18.72 2.40 -9.70
N PRO A 104 19.88 3.08 -9.76
CA PRO A 104 20.00 4.49 -9.38
C PRO A 104 18.96 5.39 -10.05
N GLU A 105 18.77 5.25 -11.36
CA GLU A 105 17.83 6.03 -12.15
C GLU A 105 16.36 5.81 -11.72
N ASN A 106 16.01 4.60 -11.31
CA ASN A 106 14.67 4.29 -10.80
C ASN A 106 14.50 4.74 -9.35
N LEU A 107 15.52 4.56 -8.52
CA LEU A 107 15.50 4.98 -7.12
C LEU A 107 15.24 6.48 -6.99
N GLU A 108 15.89 7.31 -7.80
CA GLU A 108 15.63 8.76 -7.84
C GLU A 108 14.18 9.08 -8.20
N ARG A 109 13.60 8.37 -9.19
CA ARG A 109 12.19 8.55 -9.58
C ARG A 109 11.23 8.11 -8.46
N ILE A 110 11.55 7.01 -7.78
CA ILE A 110 10.77 6.49 -6.65
C ILE A 110 10.80 7.49 -5.48
N ILE A 111 11.96 8.04 -5.14
CA ILE A 111 12.10 9.02 -4.06
C ILE A 111 11.26 10.27 -4.36
N LYS A 112 11.26 10.75 -5.60
CA LYS A 112 10.39 11.87 -6.03
C LYS A 112 8.90 11.52 -5.88
N LEU A 113 8.50 10.29 -6.23
CA LEU A 113 7.12 9.83 -6.05
C LEU A 113 6.73 9.78 -4.57
N ILE A 114 7.61 9.27 -3.70
CA ILE A 114 7.39 9.21 -2.25
C ILE A 114 7.30 10.62 -1.65
N LYS A 115 8.20 11.54 -2.03
CA LYS A 115 8.12 12.96 -1.61
C LYS A 115 6.78 13.56 -2.01
N LYS A 116 6.38 13.39 -3.26
CA LYS A 116 5.07 13.85 -3.76
C LYS A 116 3.92 13.24 -2.94
N THR A 117 4.02 11.97 -2.60
CA THR A 117 3.01 11.28 -1.77
C THR A 117 2.89 11.96 -0.40
N HIS A 118 4.02 12.16 0.29
CA HIS A 118 4.05 12.72 1.64
C HIS A 118 3.64 14.20 1.70
N GLU A 119 3.98 14.97 0.67
CA GLU A 119 3.74 16.41 0.63
C GLU A 119 2.32 16.78 0.15
N TYR A 120 1.76 16.00 -0.78
CA TYR A 120 0.56 16.44 -1.50
C TYR A 120 -0.69 15.62 -1.21
N THR A 121 -0.60 14.34 -0.86
CA THR A 121 -1.80 13.49 -0.68
C THR A 121 -2.74 14.03 0.40
N ALA A 122 -2.18 14.59 1.49
CA ALA A 122 -2.98 15.16 2.58
C ALA A 122 -3.90 16.30 2.12
N ASN A 123 -3.51 17.07 1.10
CA ASN A 123 -4.29 18.21 0.59
C ASN A 123 -5.61 17.79 -0.08
N PHE A 124 -5.74 16.53 -0.42
CA PHE A 124 -6.91 15.97 -1.09
C PHE A 124 -7.77 15.09 -0.18
N LEU A 125 -7.47 15.06 1.12
CA LEU A 125 -8.27 14.34 2.10
C LEU A 125 -9.46 15.21 2.54
N GLU A 126 -10.66 14.76 2.26
CA GLU A 126 -11.91 15.44 2.67
C GLU A 126 -12.35 15.08 4.09
N THR A 127 -11.88 13.97 4.61
CA THR A 127 -12.30 13.40 5.90
C THR A 127 -11.14 12.68 6.59
N PRO A 128 -11.20 12.46 7.93
CA PRO A 128 -10.13 11.76 8.65
C PRO A 128 -9.81 10.39 8.07
N ILE A 129 -8.54 10.01 8.17
CA ILE A 129 -8.00 8.70 7.84
C ILE A 129 -7.36 8.07 9.08
N LEU A 130 -6.99 6.80 8.98
CA LEU A 130 -6.31 6.07 10.04
C LEU A 130 -4.86 6.58 10.23
N THR A 131 -4.34 6.39 11.43
CA THR A 131 -2.92 6.46 11.74
C THR A 131 -2.35 5.04 11.77
N PHE A 132 -1.36 4.78 10.95
CA PHE A 132 -0.62 3.53 10.95
C PHE A 132 0.62 3.69 11.85
N TRP A 133 0.46 3.46 13.17
CA TRP A 133 1.58 3.54 14.10
C TRP A 133 2.14 2.14 14.36
N PRO A 134 3.29 1.78 13.80
CA PRO A 134 3.79 0.41 13.82
C PRO A 134 4.01 -0.14 15.23
N PHE A 135 4.40 0.72 16.17
CA PHE A 135 4.56 0.33 17.57
C PHE A 135 3.26 -0.11 18.22
N GLN A 136 2.15 0.61 17.96
CA GLN A 136 0.84 0.23 18.46
C GLN A 136 0.31 -1.05 17.79
N ILE A 137 0.54 -1.22 16.51
CA ILE A 137 0.17 -2.44 15.77
C ILE A 137 0.92 -3.63 16.36
N ASN A 138 2.23 -3.52 16.58
CA ASN A 138 3.02 -4.59 17.19
C ASN A 138 2.56 -4.93 18.62
N ARG A 139 2.21 -3.93 19.46
CA ARG A 139 1.61 -4.19 20.79
C ARG A 139 0.31 -4.99 20.68
N THR A 140 -0.51 -4.70 19.66
CA THR A 140 -1.75 -5.45 19.42
C THR A 140 -1.46 -6.89 19.02
N TYR A 141 -0.47 -7.13 18.17
CA TYR A 141 -0.03 -8.47 17.81
C TYR A 141 0.54 -9.24 19.00
N ILE A 142 1.39 -8.62 19.82
CA ILE A 142 1.95 -9.22 21.04
C ILE A 142 0.81 -9.69 21.97
N LYS A 143 -0.17 -8.82 22.26
CA LYS A 143 -1.33 -9.16 23.10
C LYS A 143 -2.14 -10.32 22.51
N ARG A 144 -2.34 -10.33 21.18
CA ARG A 144 -3.07 -11.41 20.49
C ARG A 144 -2.33 -12.74 20.57
N LEU A 145 -1.01 -12.75 20.35
CA LEU A 145 -0.18 -13.95 20.47
C LEU A 145 -0.19 -14.51 21.89
N GLN A 146 -0.12 -13.64 22.91
CA GLN A 146 -0.24 -14.05 24.33
C GLN A 146 -1.60 -14.66 24.61
N LYS A 147 -2.69 -14.00 24.19
CA LYS A 147 -4.06 -14.49 24.39
C LYS A 147 -4.30 -15.86 23.75
N ASN A 148 -3.67 -16.12 22.61
CA ASN A 148 -3.82 -17.36 21.85
C ASN A 148 -2.80 -18.45 22.25
N ASN A 149 -2.03 -18.26 23.33
CA ASN A 149 -0.99 -19.18 23.78
C ASN A 149 -0.04 -19.61 22.64
N SER A 150 0.41 -18.62 21.83
CA SER A 150 1.31 -18.88 20.72
C SER A 150 2.60 -19.56 21.18
N ILE A 151 3.17 -20.41 20.32
CA ILE A 151 4.50 -21.01 20.54
C ILE A 151 5.61 -19.95 20.72
N HIS A 152 5.35 -18.72 20.32
CA HIS A 152 6.29 -17.59 20.43
C HIS A 152 6.18 -16.82 21.76
N CYS A 153 5.31 -17.22 22.71
CA CYS A 153 5.11 -16.48 23.95
C CYS A 153 6.40 -16.26 24.75
N SER A 154 7.37 -17.16 24.67
CA SER A 154 8.65 -17.02 25.39
C SER A 154 9.50 -15.83 24.96
N ILE A 155 9.40 -15.40 23.72
CA ILE A 155 10.18 -14.27 23.18
C ILE A 155 9.45 -12.92 23.22
N LEU A 156 8.14 -12.91 23.46
CA LEU A 156 7.33 -11.70 23.41
C LEU A 156 7.76 -10.62 24.45
N PRO A 157 8.19 -10.96 25.69
CA PRO A 157 8.68 -9.95 26.62
C PRO A 157 9.90 -9.19 26.10
N GLN A 158 10.84 -9.89 25.47
CA GLN A 158 12.02 -9.26 24.85
C GLN A 158 11.64 -8.41 23.66
N MET A 159 10.71 -8.87 22.82
CA MET A 159 10.19 -8.10 21.69
C MET A 159 9.52 -6.81 22.17
N GLN A 160 8.72 -6.86 23.23
CA GLN A 160 8.08 -5.69 23.81
C GLN A 160 9.11 -4.67 24.34
N GLN A 161 10.14 -5.12 25.06
CA GLN A 161 11.21 -4.24 25.52
C GLN A 161 11.97 -3.56 24.36
N ASN A 162 12.25 -4.32 23.28
CA ASN A 162 12.89 -3.75 22.10
C ASN A 162 11.99 -2.73 21.40
N LEU A 163 10.69 -3.00 21.33
CA LEU A 163 9.70 -2.09 20.77
C LEU A 163 9.65 -0.76 21.51
N GLU A 164 9.62 -0.81 22.84
CA GLU A 164 9.62 0.38 23.71
C GLU A 164 10.91 1.20 23.57
N LYS A 165 12.07 0.54 23.50
CA LYS A 165 13.36 1.21 23.26
C LYS A 165 13.40 1.91 21.91
N LEU A 166 12.92 1.25 20.85
CA LEU A 166 12.88 1.81 19.50
C LEU A 166 11.92 3.01 19.43
N GLU A 167 10.73 2.90 20.01
CA GLU A 167 9.76 4.00 20.01
C GLU A 167 10.30 5.21 20.78
N THR A 168 10.96 4.98 21.93
CA THR A 168 11.62 6.04 22.68
C THR A 168 12.76 6.69 21.88
N ALA A 169 13.54 5.91 21.17
CA ALA A 169 14.66 6.40 20.36
C ALA A 169 14.21 7.25 19.17
N ILE A 170 13.07 6.91 18.55
CA ILE A 170 12.49 7.71 17.47
C ILE A 170 12.01 9.07 17.96
N GLY A 171 11.43 9.12 19.16
CA GLY A 171 10.92 10.38 19.75
C GLY A 171 9.75 10.99 18.95
N PRO A 172 9.55 12.31 19.04
CA PRO A 172 8.52 13.02 18.29
C PRO A 172 8.78 12.95 16.77
N VAL A 173 7.74 12.66 15.98
CA VAL A 173 7.82 12.56 14.53
C VAL A 173 6.87 13.54 13.86
N GLN A 174 7.28 14.07 12.71
CA GLN A 174 6.35 14.74 11.82
C GLN A 174 5.52 13.68 11.09
N LEU A 175 4.20 13.82 11.10
CA LEU A 175 3.30 12.90 10.41
C LEU A 175 3.09 13.34 8.96
N VAL A 176 3.15 12.37 8.07
CA VAL A 176 2.78 12.50 6.65
C VAL A 176 1.71 11.46 6.31
N VAL A 177 1.05 11.61 5.18
CA VAL A 177 0.24 10.53 4.62
C VAL A 177 1.19 9.54 3.96
N GLY A 178 1.47 8.43 4.63
CA GLY A 178 2.33 7.36 4.15
C GLY A 178 1.55 6.28 3.42
N HIS A 179 2.24 5.58 2.53
CA HIS A 179 1.73 4.38 1.89
C HIS A 179 1.76 3.17 2.82
N ASN A 180 2.79 3.09 3.64
CA ASN A 180 3.06 2.07 4.67
C ASN A 180 3.29 0.64 4.16
N ASP A 181 3.31 0.44 2.83
CA ASP A 181 3.60 -0.86 2.20
C ASP A 181 4.34 -0.69 0.86
N LEU A 182 5.54 -0.10 0.91
CA LEU A 182 6.37 0.17 -0.27
C LEU A 182 7.12 -1.09 -0.74
N LEU A 183 6.34 -2.03 -1.29
CA LEU A 183 6.86 -3.18 -2.04
C LEU A 183 7.17 -2.77 -3.48
N ALA A 184 8.16 -3.41 -4.11
CA ALA A 184 8.41 -3.23 -5.54
C ALA A 184 7.14 -3.49 -6.41
N ALA A 185 6.35 -4.50 -6.02
CA ALA A 185 5.11 -4.87 -6.70
C ALA A 185 4.03 -3.77 -6.70
N ASN A 186 4.14 -2.80 -5.78
CA ASN A 186 3.21 -1.67 -5.67
C ASN A 186 3.64 -0.46 -6.49
N ILE A 187 4.76 -0.54 -7.22
CA ILE A 187 5.31 0.52 -8.07
C ILE A 187 5.19 0.10 -9.53
N LEU A 188 4.43 0.86 -10.31
CA LEU A 188 4.25 0.63 -11.74
C LEU A 188 4.97 1.73 -12.54
N ASP A 189 5.61 1.35 -13.65
CA ASP A 189 6.26 2.27 -14.59
C ASP A 189 5.62 2.15 -15.98
N ASP A 190 4.93 3.19 -16.43
CA ASP A 190 4.30 3.24 -17.76
C ASP A 190 5.24 3.76 -18.86
N GLY A 191 6.51 4.01 -18.51
CA GLY A 191 7.53 4.57 -19.39
C GLY A 191 7.62 6.10 -19.32
N ASN A 192 6.55 6.78 -18.90
CA ASN A 192 6.54 8.23 -18.72
C ASN A 192 6.65 8.62 -17.26
N ARG A 193 5.93 7.90 -16.40
CA ARG A 193 5.90 8.18 -14.96
C ARG A 193 5.75 6.90 -14.13
N LEU A 194 5.94 7.05 -12.83
CA LEU A 194 5.65 6.01 -11.85
C LEU A 194 4.25 6.21 -11.26
N TRP A 195 3.63 5.09 -10.92
CA TRP A 195 2.35 5.00 -10.24
C TRP A 195 2.52 4.20 -8.97
N LEU A 196 1.82 4.59 -7.91
CA LEU A 196 1.78 3.87 -6.64
C LEU A 196 0.38 3.27 -6.46
N ILE A 197 0.30 1.98 -6.16
CA ILE A 197 -0.95 1.23 -6.00
C ILE A 197 -0.98 0.52 -4.66
N ASP A 198 -2.16 0.06 -4.26
CA ASP A 198 -2.38 -0.75 -3.05
C ASP A 198 -2.26 0.03 -1.72
N TRP A 199 -3.25 0.89 -1.46
CA TRP A 199 -3.30 1.77 -0.30
C TRP A 199 -3.93 1.15 0.96
N GLU A 200 -4.02 -0.18 1.05
CA GLU A 200 -4.75 -0.83 2.14
C GLU A 200 -4.14 -0.60 3.53
N TYR A 201 -2.83 -0.36 3.61
CA TYR A 201 -2.12 0.04 4.84
C TYR A 201 -1.91 1.55 4.97
N GLY A 202 -2.35 2.32 4.00
CA GLY A 202 -2.13 3.76 3.98
C GLY A 202 -2.71 4.47 5.20
N GLY A 203 -2.05 5.55 5.62
CA GLY A 203 -2.45 6.33 6.79
C GLY A 203 -1.36 7.27 7.26
N TYR A 204 -1.67 8.05 8.29
CA TYR A 204 -0.66 8.92 8.90
C TYR A 204 0.45 8.10 9.55
N ASN A 205 1.70 8.43 9.24
CA ASN A 205 2.89 7.82 9.83
C ASN A 205 4.10 8.75 9.70
N SER A 206 5.22 8.34 10.28
CA SER A 206 6.52 8.96 10.03
C SER A 206 6.97 8.67 8.60
N PRO A 207 7.53 9.65 7.85
CA PRO A 207 8.10 9.40 6.53
C PRO A 207 9.22 8.35 6.55
N LEU A 208 9.92 8.22 7.67
CA LEU A 208 10.96 7.21 7.84
C LEU A 208 10.42 5.78 7.75
N PHE A 209 9.14 5.55 8.06
CA PHE A 209 8.55 4.22 7.95
C PHE A 209 8.45 3.77 6.49
N ASP A 210 7.99 4.64 5.60
CA ASP A 210 7.94 4.37 4.17
C ASP A 210 9.35 4.19 3.58
N LEU A 211 10.30 5.04 3.95
CA LEU A 211 11.69 4.93 3.49
C LEU A 211 12.35 3.64 3.97
N ALA A 212 12.17 3.29 5.25
CA ALA A 212 12.68 2.03 5.81
C ALA A 212 12.00 0.81 5.19
N GLY A 213 10.69 0.89 4.93
CA GLY A 213 9.94 -0.14 4.21
C GLY A 213 10.45 -0.35 2.80
N LEU A 214 10.68 0.73 2.04
CA LEU A 214 11.28 0.66 0.72
C LEU A 214 12.67 -0.02 0.76
N ALA A 215 13.53 0.39 1.69
CA ALA A 215 14.88 -0.15 1.83
C ALA A 215 14.86 -1.65 2.19
N SER A 216 14.11 -2.00 3.23
CA SER A 216 14.04 -3.37 3.76
C SER A 216 13.38 -4.33 2.76
N ASN A 217 12.24 -3.94 2.19
CA ASN A 217 11.49 -4.80 1.26
C ASN A 217 12.23 -5.03 -0.07
N ASN A 218 13.17 -4.16 -0.41
CA ASN A 218 13.91 -4.23 -1.66
C ASN A 218 15.40 -4.56 -1.47
N SER A 219 15.81 -5.02 -0.28
CA SER A 219 17.18 -5.48 0.03
C SER A 219 18.25 -4.44 -0.36
N MET A 220 18.03 -3.17 -0.02
CA MET A 220 18.98 -2.09 -0.31
C MET A 220 20.26 -2.24 0.49
N SER A 221 21.39 -1.85 -0.13
CA SER A 221 22.63 -1.69 0.58
C SER A 221 22.65 -0.42 1.45
N LYS A 222 23.57 -0.33 2.41
CA LYS A 222 23.73 0.87 3.24
C LYS A 222 24.02 2.14 2.42
N ASP A 223 24.76 2.02 1.34
CA ASP A 223 25.03 3.16 0.45
C ASP A 223 23.78 3.61 -0.28
N GLN A 224 22.91 2.68 -0.68
CA GLN A 224 21.61 3.00 -1.28
C GLN A 224 20.65 3.63 -0.27
N GLU A 225 20.63 3.14 0.98
CA GLU A 225 19.86 3.73 2.07
C GLU A 225 20.30 5.17 2.36
N LEU A 226 21.60 5.41 2.48
CA LEU A 226 22.14 6.75 2.70
C LEU A 226 21.82 7.68 1.54
N HIS A 227 22.04 7.24 0.31
CA HIS A 227 21.67 8.00 -0.88
C HIS A 227 20.17 8.34 -0.91
N MET A 228 19.29 7.38 -0.58
CA MET A 228 17.85 7.61 -0.50
C MET A 228 17.50 8.67 0.54
N LEU A 229 18.09 8.62 1.73
CA LEU A 229 17.85 9.59 2.79
C LEU A 229 18.34 10.98 2.40
N GLU A 230 19.55 11.08 1.82
CA GLU A 230 20.10 12.34 1.30
C GLU A 230 19.17 12.95 0.24
N GLN A 231 18.74 12.17 -0.73
CA GLN A 231 17.84 12.65 -1.79
C GLN A 231 16.44 13.01 -1.26
N TYR A 232 15.97 12.32 -0.23
CA TYR A 232 14.66 12.62 0.35
C TYR A 232 14.70 13.91 1.20
N TYR A 233 15.74 14.15 2.00
CA TYR A 233 15.82 15.29 2.92
C TYR A 233 16.59 16.50 2.37
N ASN A 234 17.46 16.30 1.36
CA ASN A 234 18.12 17.44 0.71
C ASN A 234 17.20 18.06 -0.34
N HIS A 235 17.12 19.37 -0.28
CA HIS A 235 16.41 20.20 -1.25
C HIS A 235 17.35 20.69 -2.34
#